data_c92e52e34a004fa02a331e57f042130a
#
_entry.id   c92e52e34a004fa02a331e57f042130a
#
_cell.length_a   1.000
_cell.length_b   1.000
_cell.length_c   1.000
_cell.angle_alpha   90.00
_cell.angle_beta   90.00
_cell.angle_gamma   90.00
#
_symmetry.space_group_name_H-M   'P 1'
#
loop_
_entity.id
_entity.type
_entity.pdbx_description
1 polymer ?
#
loop_
_entity_poly.entity_id
_entity_poly.type
_entity_poly.pdbx_seq_one_letter_code
_entity_poly.pdbx_strand_id
1 'polypeptide(L)'
;MKKTIITYGTYDMLHIGHLNLLKRAKALGDYLIVGVTSEDYDRSRGKLNVSQSTEQRIEAIEKLDFVDEVILETHKNQKAEDMVKYGVDIFAIGDDWVGAFDYLNEFTHVEYLARTEGISSTLLREEKFTTVKLGMVGLGRDANRFLKESGFVSNIEVGAVFGDNLDEVEKFTALSNIEHGSSNYKEFLKLPFDAVYISTSLELHVEHIRTALEANKHVLCENPLALGKEELNGLFSLAKKRKRLLLVALKSAFAPAFNQLIKELEQGTLGEIKEVRASFTKLYKEKGYKKSFYEHGATNLLLNYPSLLIQKILGKSKSTAFFDQCEDGYDISNRVITTHKNGAIGLATVGIGMKLEGDAVIAGTKGYVYIPAPWWLTKTFHFRFEDTEKAYTFNYEFQGDGLRYMIAEFSSLIQRGELESQRLTVDEMMDINDVIVKYNEQKRS
;
A
#
# COMPACT_ATOMS: atom_id res chain seq x y z
N MET A 1 -40.74 -1.94 25.04
CA MET A 1 -40.40 -1.55 23.67
C MET A 1 -39.41 -2.56 23.16
N LYS A 2 -39.45 -2.92 21.89
CA LYS A 2 -38.50 -3.84 21.24
C LYS A 2 -37.14 -3.13 21.16
N LYS A 3 -36.08 -3.74 21.70
CA LYS A 3 -34.74 -3.15 21.71
C LYS A 3 -34.07 -3.39 20.35
N THR A 4 -33.75 -2.33 19.63
CA THR A 4 -33.21 -2.36 18.27
C THR A 4 -31.69 -2.21 18.28
N ILE A 5 -31.03 -3.16 17.66
CA ILE A 5 -29.56 -3.21 17.50
C ILE A 5 -29.20 -3.03 16.04
N ILE A 6 -28.18 -2.25 15.75
CA ILE A 6 -27.63 -2.16 14.40
C ILE A 6 -26.11 -2.43 14.39
N THR A 7 -25.66 -3.07 13.33
CA THR A 7 -24.22 -3.27 13.07
C THR A 7 -23.93 -3.11 11.58
N TYR A 8 -22.67 -2.76 11.23
CA TYR A 8 -22.24 -2.55 9.85
C TYR A 8 -20.98 -3.31 9.52
N GLY A 9 -20.87 -3.76 8.27
CA GLY A 9 -19.67 -4.41 7.78
C GLY A 9 -19.68 -4.68 6.28
N THR A 10 -18.52 -4.99 5.74
CA THR A 10 -18.40 -5.46 4.36
C THR A 10 -18.97 -6.87 4.21
N TYR A 11 -18.79 -7.74 5.20
CA TYR A 11 -19.23 -9.15 5.24
C TYR A 11 -18.82 -9.96 4.01
N ASP A 12 -17.64 -9.66 3.45
CA ASP A 12 -17.09 -10.42 2.33
C ASP A 12 -16.78 -11.86 2.76
N MET A 13 -17.26 -12.83 1.97
CA MET A 13 -17.07 -14.26 2.26
C MET A 13 -17.49 -14.60 3.69
N LEU A 14 -18.77 -14.40 4.01
CA LEU A 14 -19.35 -14.57 5.36
C LEU A 14 -18.74 -15.78 6.10
N HIS A 15 -18.03 -15.54 7.19
CA HIS A 15 -17.28 -16.55 7.95
C HIS A 15 -17.67 -16.56 9.43
N ILE A 16 -17.17 -17.54 10.18
CA ILE A 16 -17.53 -17.76 11.59
C ILE A 16 -17.27 -16.53 12.47
N GLY A 17 -16.23 -15.73 12.18
CA GLY A 17 -15.97 -14.47 12.88
C GLY A 17 -17.10 -13.45 12.70
N HIS A 18 -17.60 -13.32 11.46
CA HIS A 18 -18.78 -12.50 11.18
C HIS A 18 -20.01 -13.05 11.88
N LEU A 19 -20.24 -14.37 11.81
CA LEU A 19 -21.39 -14.99 12.46
C LEU A 19 -21.38 -14.80 13.98
N ASN A 20 -20.22 -14.93 14.62
CA ASN A 20 -20.08 -14.72 16.05
C ASN A 20 -20.32 -13.25 16.45
N LEU A 21 -19.80 -12.27 15.67
CA LEU A 21 -20.08 -10.86 15.87
C LEU A 21 -21.59 -10.59 15.79
N LEU A 22 -22.25 -11.08 14.72
CA LEU A 22 -23.67 -10.87 14.49
C LEU A 22 -24.54 -11.52 15.58
N LYS A 23 -24.19 -12.74 16.04
CA LYS A 23 -24.88 -13.39 17.16
C LYS A 23 -24.72 -12.65 18.48
N ARG A 24 -23.53 -12.10 18.76
CA ARG A 24 -23.30 -11.24 19.94
C ARG A 24 -24.08 -9.94 19.85
N ALA A 25 -24.11 -9.29 18.67
CA ALA A 25 -24.93 -8.12 18.45
C ALA A 25 -26.42 -8.44 18.67
N LYS A 26 -26.93 -9.56 18.13
CA LYS A 26 -28.31 -10.01 18.37
C LYS A 26 -28.63 -10.23 19.84
N ALA A 27 -27.67 -10.76 20.60
CA ALA A 27 -27.84 -11.02 22.04
C ALA A 27 -28.03 -9.73 22.91
N LEU A 28 -27.73 -8.56 22.33
CA LEU A 28 -27.93 -7.27 23.02
C LEU A 28 -29.36 -6.74 22.96
N GLY A 29 -30.23 -7.32 22.12
CA GLY A 29 -31.62 -6.85 21.98
C GLY A 29 -32.51 -7.76 21.14
N ASP A 30 -33.71 -7.24 20.85
CA ASP A 30 -34.81 -8.01 20.26
C ASP A 30 -34.79 -7.97 18.71
N TYR A 31 -34.25 -6.92 18.13
CA TYR A 31 -34.26 -6.67 16.68
C TYR A 31 -32.88 -6.28 16.16
N LEU A 32 -32.32 -7.09 15.26
CA LEU A 32 -30.99 -6.87 14.70
C LEU A 32 -31.11 -6.40 13.24
N ILE A 33 -30.61 -5.19 12.99
CA ILE A 33 -30.41 -4.62 11.67
C ILE A 33 -28.95 -4.79 11.27
N VAL A 34 -28.68 -5.31 10.08
CA VAL A 34 -27.32 -5.46 9.55
C VAL A 34 -27.13 -4.60 8.32
N GLY A 35 -26.27 -3.60 8.42
CA GLY A 35 -25.85 -2.75 7.29
C GLY A 35 -24.71 -3.40 6.51
N VAL A 36 -24.99 -3.77 5.26
CA VAL A 36 -23.97 -4.30 4.34
C VAL A 36 -23.40 -3.15 3.52
N THR A 37 -22.09 -2.95 3.56
CA THR A 37 -21.44 -1.85 2.83
C THR A 37 -21.43 -2.13 1.33
N SER A 38 -21.85 -1.16 0.51
CA SER A 38 -21.81 -1.27 -0.96
C SER A 38 -20.37 -1.32 -1.48
N GLU A 39 -20.17 -1.94 -2.65
CA GLU A 39 -18.85 -2.01 -3.30
C GLU A 39 -18.26 -0.62 -3.56
N ASP A 40 -19.09 0.32 -4.03
CA ASP A 40 -18.65 1.69 -4.31
C ASP A 40 -18.21 2.40 -3.02
N TYR A 41 -18.95 2.21 -1.94
CA TYR A 41 -18.59 2.80 -0.67
C TYR A 41 -17.40 2.10 -0.03
N ASP A 42 -17.29 0.76 -0.11
CA ASP A 42 -16.08 0.00 0.28
C ASP A 42 -14.85 0.50 -0.47
N ARG A 43 -14.98 0.67 -1.79
CA ARG A 43 -13.90 1.21 -2.63
C ARG A 43 -13.52 2.64 -2.24
N SER A 44 -14.50 3.51 -1.96
CA SER A 44 -14.24 4.89 -1.52
C SER A 44 -13.54 4.96 -0.17
N ARG A 45 -13.80 4.01 0.74
CA ARG A 45 -13.10 3.86 2.03
C ARG A 45 -11.73 3.17 1.90
N GLY A 46 -11.33 2.76 0.69
CA GLY A 46 -10.08 2.05 0.44
C GLY A 46 -10.08 0.59 0.87
N LYS A 47 -11.27 -0.04 1.02
CA LYS A 47 -11.40 -1.49 1.13
C LYS A 47 -11.25 -2.08 -0.26
N LEU A 48 -10.24 -2.92 -0.46
CA LEU A 48 -9.85 -3.42 -1.77
C LEU A 48 -9.98 -4.95 -1.85
N ASN A 49 -10.15 -5.46 -3.07
CA ASN A 49 -10.24 -6.89 -3.36
C ASN A 49 -11.38 -7.59 -2.62
N VAL A 50 -12.53 -6.92 -2.46
CA VAL A 50 -13.77 -7.57 -2.02
C VAL A 50 -14.17 -8.58 -3.09
N SER A 51 -14.37 -9.84 -2.68
CA SER A 51 -14.52 -10.97 -3.60
C SER A 51 -15.95 -11.17 -4.09
N GLN A 52 -16.93 -10.82 -3.25
CA GLN A 52 -18.35 -10.99 -3.54
C GLN A 52 -19.02 -9.67 -3.88
N SER A 53 -19.98 -9.70 -4.82
CA SER A 53 -20.80 -8.52 -5.10
C SER A 53 -21.64 -8.11 -3.87
N THR A 54 -22.10 -6.86 -3.87
CA THR A 54 -22.97 -6.36 -2.79
C THR A 54 -24.20 -7.23 -2.61
N GLU A 55 -24.82 -7.66 -3.71
CA GLU A 55 -26.01 -8.51 -3.71
C GLU A 55 -25.73 -9.88 -3.11
N GLN A 56 -24.58 -10.50 -3.45
CA GLN A 56 -24.19 -11.80 -2.89
C GLN A 56 -23.98 -11.72 -1.38
N ARG A 57 -23.43 -10.61 -0.90
CA ARG A 57 -23.18 -10.39 0.54
C ARG A 57 -24.49 -10.11 1.30
N ILE A 58 -25.39 -9.36 0.72
CA ILE A 58 -26.75 -9.13 1.26
C ILE A 58 -27.48 -10.47 1.37
N GLU A 59 -27.54 -11.24 0.29
CA GLU A 59 -28.23 -12.55 0.25
C GLU A 59 -27.64 -13.52 1.31
N ALA A 60 -26.32 -13.48 1.53
CA ALA A 60 -25.68 -14.32 2.55
C ALA A 60 -26.09 -13.94 3.98
N ILE A 61 -26.30 -12.64 4.27
CA ILE A 61 -26.75 -12.15 5.58
C ILE A 61 -28.27 -12.40 5.74
N GLU A 62 -29.09 -12.20 4.73
CA GLU A 62 -30.52 -12.45 4.76
C GLU A 62 -30.90 -13.92 5.06
N LYS A 63 -30.00 -14.85 4.73
CA LYS A 63 -30.17 -16.30 5.04
C LYS A 63 -29.96 -16.64 6.52
N LEU A 64 -29.51 -15.69 7.33
CA LEU A 64 -29.29 -15.91 8.78
C LEU A 64 -30.63 -15.71 9.52
N ASP A 65 -31.11 -16.75 10.14
CA ASP A 65 -32.41 -16.82 10.84
C ASP A 65 -32.54 -15.87 12.05
N PHE A 66 -31.43 -15.34 12.55
CA PHE A 66 -31.36 -14.41 13.69
C PHE A 66 -31.17 -12.94 13.28
N VAL A 67 -31.04 -12.64 11.98
CA VAL A 67 -31.02 -11.26 11.44
C VAL A 67 -32.46 -10.87 11.06
N ASP A 68 -32.91 -9.74 11.56
CA ASP A 68 -34.29 -9.30 11.35
C ASP A 68 -34.44 -8.38 10.12
N GLU A 69 -33.42 -7.58 9.81
CA GLU A 69 -33.42 -6.67 8.67
C GLU A 69 -32.01 -6.48 8.12
N VAL A 70 -31.91 -6.38 6.79
CA VAL A 70 -30.65 -6.06 6.09
C VAL A 70 -30.82 -4.75 5.34
N ILE A 71 -29.88 -3.84 5.52
CA ILE A 71 -29.86 -2.55 4.82
C ILE A 71 -28.55 -2.35 4.08
N LEU A 72 -28.58 -1.51 3.05
CA LEU A 72 -27.40 -1.16 2.25
C LEU A 72 -26.73 0.11 2.83
N GLU A 73 -25.42 0.04 3.09
CA GLU A 73 -24.62 1.20 3.47
C GLU A 73 -23.92 1.78 2.23
N THR A 74 -24.19 3.05 1.89
CA THR A 74 -23.72 3.70 0.67
C THR A 74 -22.82 4.91 0.88
N HIS A 75 -22.82 5.52 2.10
CA HIS A 75 -22.05 6.74 2.36
C HIS A 75 -21.71 6.94 3.84
N LYS A 76 -20.73 7.82 4.10
CA LYS A 76 -20.10 8.00 5.41
C LYS A 76 -21.06 8.42 6.55
N ASN A 77 -22.01 9.28 6.27
CA ASN A 77 -22.90 9.83 7.31
C ASN A 77 -24.15 8.98 7.59
N GLN A 78 -24.37 7.97 6.76
CA GLN A 78 -25.56 7.12 6.84
C GLN A 78 -25.75 6.49 8.23
N LYS A 79 -24.66 6.13 8.91
CA LYS A 79 -24.77 5.55 10.27
C LYS A 79 -25.54 6.45 11.22
N ALA A 80 -25.22 7.75 11.28
CA ALA A 80 -25.94 8.69 12.15
C ALA A 80 -27.41 8.87 11.71
N GLU A 81 -27.65 8.92 10.41
CA GLU A 81 -29.00 9.01 9.83
C GLU A 81 -29.85 7.78 10.21
N ASP A 82 -29.26 6.59 10.09
CA ASP A 82 -29.92 5.32 10.39
C ASP A 82 -30.19 5.14 11.89
N MET A 83 -29.34 5.67 12.80
CA MET A 83 -29.62 5.66 14.23
C MET A 83 -30.95 6.35 14.53
N VAL A 84 -31.20 7.48 13.91
CA VAL A 84 -32.44 8.27 14.09
C VAL A 84 -33.60 7.59 13.34
N LYS A 85 -33.40 7.18 12.10
CA LYS A 85 -34.42 6.59 11.21
C LYS A 85 -35.04 5.32 11.76
N TYR A 86 -34.23 4.44 12.34
CA TYR A 86 -34.67 3.15 12.88
C TYR A 86 -34.90 3.15 14.38
N GLY A 87 -34.65 4.27 15.05
CA GLY A 87 -34.78 4.36 16.52
C GLY A 87 -33.87 3.35 17.21
N VAL A 88 -32.58 3.35 16.85
CA VAL A 88 -31.60 2.36 17.30
C VAL A 88 -31.24 2.59 18.75
N ASP A 89 -31.34 1.55 19.60
CA ASP A 89 -30.92 1.58 20.99
C ASP A 89 -29.44 1.31 21.18
N ILE A 90 -28.85 0.42 20.35
CA ILE A 90 -27.43 0.07 20.43
C ILE A 90 -26.84 -0.02 19.01
N PHE A 91 -25.72 0.68 18.78
CA PHE A 91 -24.81 0.44 17.67
C PHE A 91 -23.70 -0.51 18.14
N ALA A 92 -23.69 -1.73 17.61
CA ALA A 92 -22.72 -2.76 17.97
C ALA A 92 -21.67 -2.94 16.88
N ILE A 93 -20.37 -2.93 17.22
CA ILE A 93 -19.26 -3.09 16.26
C ILE A 93 -18.09 -3.85 16.92
N GLY A 94 -17.19 -4.43 16.14
CA GLY A 94 -15.99 -5.10 16.67
C GLY A 94 -15.03 -4.14 17.40
N ASP A 95 -14.29 -4.66 18.37
CA ASP A 95 -13.33 -3.92 19.20
C ASP A 95 -12.12 -3.37 18.42
N ASP A 96 -11.90 -3.85 17.20
CA ASP A 96 -10.91 -3.25 16.26
C ASP A 96 -11.19 -1.76 15.98
N TRP A 97 -12.41 -1.32 16.26
CA TRP A 97 -12.89 0.02 16.00
C TRP A 97 -13.08 0.87 17.27
N VAL A 98 -12.54 0.44 18.41
CA VAL A 98 -12.65 1.20 19.68
C VAL A 98 -12.27 2.67 19.47
N GLY A 99 -13.17 3.58 19.87
CA GLY A 99 -13.03 5.02 19.74
C GLY A 99 -13.40 5.59 18.35
N ALA A 100 -13.46 4.78 17.30
CA ALA A 100 -13.73 5.28 15.96
C ALA A 100 -15.18 5.74 15.73
N PHE A 101 -16.11 5.22 16.53
CA PHE A 101 -17.54 5.49 16.42
C PHE A 101 -18.13 6.16 17.65
N ASP A 102 -17.31 6.67 18.57
CA ASP A 102 -17.77 7.33 19.80
C ASP A 102 -18.67 8.56 19.54
N TYR A 103 -18.54 9.19 18.37
CA TYR A 103 -19.40 10.26 17.92
C TYR A 103 -20.89 9.85 17.80
N LEU A 104 -21.18 8.56 17.64
CA LEU A 104 -22.54 8.04 17.56
C LEU A 104 -23.22 7.97 18.96
N ASN A 105 -22.48 8.14 20.05
CA ASN A 105 -23.06 8.23 21.40
C ASN A 105 -23.99 9.45 21.57
N GLU A 106 -23.96 10.41 20.64
CA GLU A 106 -24.97 11.49 20.59
C GLU A 106 -26.36 10.98 20.17
N PHE A 107 -26.45 9.82 19.50
CA PHE A 107 -27.69 9.27 18.94
C PHE A 107 -28.12 7.95 19.57
N THR A 108 -27.17 7.11 19.99
CA THR A 108 -27.40 5.75 20.47
C THR A 108 -26.25 5.29 21.35
N HIS A 109 -26.43 4.21 22.11
CA HIS A 109 -25.33 3.59 22.84
C HIS A 109 -24.41 2.85 21.90
N VAL A 110 -23.07 3.12 21.94
CA VAL A 110 -22.07 2.43 21.17
C VAL A 110 -21.46 1.29 21.99
N GLU A 111 -21.57 0.06 21.51
CA GLU A 111 -21.03 -1.15 22.14
C GLU A 111 -19.92 -1.77 21.27
N TYR A 112 -18.72 -1.88 21.84
CA TYR A 112 -17.58 -2.53 21.17
C TYR A 112 -17.49 -3.99 21.60
N LEU A 113 -17.76 -4.90 20.67
CA LEU A 113 -17.80 -6.33 20.90
C LEU A 113 -16.41 -6.96 20.80
N ALA A 114 -15.96 -7.60 21.86
CA ALA A 114 -14.68 -8.31 21.89
C ALA A 114 -14.58 -9.37 20.79
N ARG A 115 -13.39 -9.54 20.21
CA ARG A 115 -13.13 -10.64 19.25
C ARG A 115 -13.33 -12.01 19.92
N THR A 116 -13.68 -12.99 19.10
CA THR A 116 -13.70 -14.38 19.53
C THR A 116 -12.26 -14.89 19.53
N GLU A 117 -11.71 -15.18 20.71
CA GLU A 117 -10.40 -15.80 20.83
C GLU A 117 -10.35 -17.14 20.09
N GLY A 118 -9.26 -17.41 19.37
CA GLY A 118 -8.94 -18.70 18.77
C GLY A 118 -9.64 -19.03 17.44
N ILE A 119 -10.34 -18.08 16.79
CA ILE A 119 -10.94 -18.33 15.48
C ILE A 119 -10.33 -17.34 14.48
N SER A 120 -9.30 -17.80 13.77
CA SER A 120 -8.83 -17.10 12.57
C SER A 120 -9.81 -17.33 11.41
N SER A 121 -9.96 -16.33 10.55
CA SER A 121 -10.73 -16.38 9.29
C SER A 121 -10.31 -17.53 8.35
N THR A 122 -9.30 -18.29 8.71
CA THR A 122 -8.56 -19.27 7.91
C THR A 122 -9.35 -20.56 7.63
N LEU A 123 -10.25 -20.98 8.51
CA LEU A 123 -10.88 -22.32 8.40
C LEU A 123 -12.03 -22.44 7.38
N LEU A 124 -12.56 -21.35 6.87
CA LEU A 124 -13.69 -21.36 5.92
C LEU A 124 -13.38 -20.83 4.52
N ARG A 125 -12.12 -20.41 4.28
CA ARG A 125 -11.68 -19.88 2.97
C ARG A 125 -11.17 -20.94 2.00
N GLU A 126 -11.16 -22.21 2.40
CA GLU A 126 -10.47 -23.28 1.64
C GLU A 126 -11.19 -23.74 0.35
N GLU A 127 -12.41 -23.33 0.06
CA GLU A 127 -13.12 -23.91 -1.10
C GLU A 127 -13.27 -23.04 -2.36
N LYS A 128 -13.05 -21.72 -2.36
CA LYS A 128 -13.26 -20.94 -3.60
C LYS A 128 -12.37 -19.70 -3.86
N PHE A 129 -11.68 -19.11 -2.88
CA PHE A 129 -10.78 -17.98 -3.11
C PHE A 129 -9.57 -18.09 -2.17
N THR A 130 -8.40 -18.38 -2.72
CA THR A 130 -7.17 -18.50 -1.93
C THR A 130 -6.73 -17.13 -1.42
N THR A 131 -6.88 -16.88 -0.11
CA THR A 131 -6.22 -15.76 0.54
C THR A 131 -4.71 -15.95 0.47
N VAL A 132 -3.98 -14.94 0.03
CA VAL A 132 -2.51 -14.94 0.04
C VAL A 132 -2.04 -14.82 1.48
N LYS A 133 -1.40 -15.86 2.00
CA LYS A 133 -0.76 -15.82 3.32
C LYS A 133 0.62 -15.18 3.20
N LEU A 134 0.91 -14.22 4.07
CA LEU A 134 2.13 -13.45 4.00
C LEU A 134 2.92 -13.52 5.31
N GLY A 135 4.24 -13.68 5.18
CA GLY A 135 5.19 -13.49 6.26
C GLY A 135 5.85 -12.11 6.16
N MET A 136 5.98 -11.40 7.29
CA MET A 136 6.71 -10.13 7.34
C MET A 136 8.14 -10.34 7.81
N VAL A 137 9.09 -9.67 7.15
CA VAL A 137 10.52 -9.70 7.43
C VAL A 137 10.97 -8.32 7.89
N GLY A 138 11.21 -8.18 9.21
CA GLY A 138 11.47 -6.92 9.89
C GLY A 138 10.31 -6.51 10.80
N LEU A 139 10.62 -5.82 11.90
CA LEU A 139 9.69 -5.39 12.96
C LEU A 139 9.56 -3.87 13.07
N GLY A 140 10.19 -3.15 12.15
CA GLY A 140 10.32 -1.70 12.20
C GLY A 140 9.03 -0.95 11.89
N ARG A 141 9.18 0.36 11.70
CA ARG A 141 8.08 1.28 11.38
C ARG A 141 7.31 0.85 10.12
N ASP A 142 8.01 0.41 9.08
CA ASP A 142 7.38 0.09 7.80
C ASP A 142 6.60 -1.23 7.88
N ALA A 143 7.06 -2.19 8.69
CA ALA A 143 6.31 -3.40 9.03
C ALA A 143 4.97 -3.07 9.74
N ASN A 144 4.99 -2.18 10.73
CA ASN A 144 3.77 -1.73 11.43
C ASN A 144 2.78 -1.01 10.49
N ARG A 145 3.29 -0.19 9.57
CA ARG A 145 2.45 0.50 8.57
C ARG A 145 1.85 -0.49 7.59
N PHE A 146 2.66 -1.45 7.12
CA PHE A 146 2.21 -2.50 6.23
C PHE A 146 1.10 -3.33 6.87
N LEU A 147 1.29 -3.78 8.10
CA LEU A 147 0.30 -4.57 8.84
C LEU A 147 -1.04 -3.83 8.97
N LYS A 148 -1.00 -2.53 9.32
CA LYS A 148 -2.20 -1.70 9.40
C LYS A 148 -2.91 -1.58 8.04
N GLU A 149 -2.17 -1.36 6.97
CA GLU A 149 -2.72 -1.18 5.63
C GLU A 149 -3.20 -2.49 5.00
N SER A 150 -2.57 -3.64 5.33
CA SER A 150 -3.02 -4.96 4.86
C SER A 150 -4.42 -5.32 5.37
N GLY A 151 -4.81 -4.83 6.53
CA GLY A 151 -6.16 -5.02 7.08
C GLY A 151 -7.29 -4.45 6.20
N PHE A 152 -6.96 -3.55 5.26
CA PHE A 152 -7.91 -3.00 4.27
C PHE A 152 -7.92 -3.76 2.94
N VAL A 153 -7.18 -4.86 2.82
CA VAL A 153 -7.11 -5.68 1.61
C VAL A 153 -7.64 -7.08 1.92
N SER A 154 -8.75 -7.45 1.30
CA SER A 154 -9.52 -8.64 1.71
C SER A 154 -8.85 -9.97 1.37
N ASN A 155 -8.00 -10.02 0.35
CA ASN A 155 -7.39 -11.27 -0.15
C ASN A 155 -5.94 -11.48 0.32
N ILE A 156 -5.52 -10.85 1.43
CA ILE A 156 -4.20 -11.05 2.03
C ILE A 156 -4.32 -11.17 3.56
N GLU A 157 -3.47 -11.98 4.15
CA GLU A 157 -3.39 -12.19 5.60
C GLU A 157 -1.93 -12.29 6.04
N VAL A 158 -1.58 -11.57 7.11
CA VAL A 158 -0.25 -11.67 7.72
C VAL A 158 -0.30 -12.71 8.82
N GLY A 159 0.30 -13.88 8.58
CA GLY A 159 0.29 -15.01 9.52
C GLY A 159 1.63 -15.28 10.21
N ALA A 160 2.71 -14.66 9.77
CA ALA A 160 4.04 -14.90 10.31
C ALA A 160 4.89 -13.64 10.32
N VAL A 161 5.87 -13.56 11.25
CA VAL A 161 6.83 -12.46 11.33
C VAL A 161 8.23 -12.96 11.68
N PHE A 162 9.24 -12.35 11.06
CA PHE A 162 10.65 -12.57 11.34
C PHE A 162 11.32 -11.28 11.83
N GLY A 163 12.19 -11.41 12.84
CA GLY A 163 13.09 -10.37 13.33
C GLY A 163 14.32 -10.98 13.98
N ASP A 164 15.43 -10.24 14.07
CA ASP A 164 16.72 -10.77 14.56
C ASP A 164 16.73 -11.06 16.07
N ASN A 165 15.79 -10.48 16.82
CA ASN A 165 15.67 -10.65 18.27
C ASN A 165 14.36 -11.37 18.63
N LEU A 166 14.45 -12.52 19.30
CA LEU A 166 13.30 -13.34 19.65
C LEU A 166 12.32 -12.63 20.60
N ASP A 167 12.83 -11.88 21.59
CA ASP A 167 11.99 -11.18 22.55
C ASP A 167 11.17 -10.05 21.86
N GLU A 168 11.76 -9.39 20.85
CA GLU A 168 11.06 -8.39 20.03
C GLU A 168 10.00 -9.04 19.13
N VAL A 169 10.32 -10.21 18.57
CA VAL A 169 9.38 -11.02 17.76
C VAL A 169 8.18 -11.42 18.60
N GLU A 170 8.39 -11.99 19.80
CA GLU A 170 7.32 -12.42 20.71
C GLU A 170 6.42 -11.26 21.13
N LYS A 171 7.01 -10.10 21.46
CA LYS A 171 6.24 -8.89 21.76
C LYS A 171 5.43 -8.42 20.56
N PHE A 172 6.01 -8.43 19.38
CA PHE A 172 5.33 -7.99 18.14
C PHE A 172 4.17 -8.92 17.80
N THR A 173 4.37 -10.25 17.86
CA THR A 173 3.32 -11.24 17.58
C THR A 173 2.15 -11.12 18.57
N ALA A 174 2.44 -10.97 19.87
CA ALA A 174 1.42 -10.79 20.89
C ALA A 174 0.58 -9.53 20.70
N LEU A 175 1.23 -8.39 20.39
CA LEU A 175 0.55 -7.10 20.17
C LEU A 175 -0.27 -7.08 18.86
N SER A 176 0.18 -7.82 17.85
CA SER A 176 -0.40 -7.79 16.51
C SER A 176 -1.31 -9.00 16.22
N ASN A 177 -1.47 -9.91 17.17
CA ASN A 177 -2.23 -11.15 17.03
C ASN A 177 -1.80 -11.97 15.79
N ILE A 178 -0.48 -12.08 15.59
CA ILE A 178 0.13 -12.89 14.52
C ILE A 178 0.46 -14.26 15.10
N GLU A 179 0.09 -15.33 14.38
CA GLU A 179 0.19 -16.70 14.90
C GLU A 179 1.64 -17.18 15.07
N HIS A 180 2.53 -16.81 14.15
CA HIS A 180 3.88 -17.34 14.12
C HIS A 180 4.94 -16.25 14.16
N GLY A 181 5.98 -16.46 14.98
CA GLY A 181 7.17 -15.63 15.04
C GLY A 181 8.44 -16.46 15.00
N SER A 182 9.51 -15.94 14.41
CA SER A 182 10.81 -16.61 14.39
C SER A 182 11.96 -15.61 14.36
N SER A 183 13.07 -15.91 15.04
CA SER A 183 14.35 -15.22 14.93
C SER A 183 15.37 -15.96 14.05
N ASN A 184 14.97 -17.06 13.42
CA ASN A 184 15.75 -17.78 12.42
C ASN A 184 15.09 -17.68 11.05
N TYR A 185 15.73 -16.99 10.11
CA TYR A 185 15.13 -16.71 8.81
C TYR A 185 14.84 -17.98 7.98
N LYS A 186 15.70 -19.00 8.05
CA LYS A 186 15.49 -20.26 7.33
C LYS A 186 14.31 -21.05 7.90
N GLU A 187 14.15 -21.07 9.22
CA GLU A 187 13.00 -21.72 9.86
C GLU A 187 11.70 -20.95 9.59
N PHE A 188 11.75 -19.60 9.63
CA PHE A 188 10.63 -18.76 9.25
C PHE A 188 10.13 -19.07 7.83
N LEU A 189 11.02 -19.24 6.86
CA LEU A 189 10.65 -19.52 5.47
C LEU A 189 10.03 -20.91 5.26
N LYS A 190 10.13 -21.84 6.24
CA LYS A 190 9.45 -23.13 6.21
C LYS A 190 7.98 -23.06 6.63
N LEU A 191 7.55 -21.96 7.25
CA LEU A 191 6.18 -21.75 7.67
C LEU A 191 5.20 -21.71 6.48
N PRO A 192 3.91 -22.05 6.69
CA PRO A 192 2.93 -22.19 5.62
C PRO A 192 2.38 -20.84 5.15
N PHE A 193 3.17 -20.05 4.43
CA PHE A 193 2.74 -18.83 3.76
C PHE A 193 3.27 -18.78 2.31
N ASP A 194 2.65 -17.95 1.47
CA ASP A 194 2.88 -17.89 0.02
C ASP A 194 3.90 -16.82 -0.35
N ALA A 195 3.96 -15.74 0.41
CA ALA A 195 4.71 -14.55 0.09
C ALA A 195 5.38 -13.93 1.31
N VAL A 196 6.39 -13.09 1.07
CA VAL A 196 7.03 -12.27 2.11
C VAL A 196 6.98 -10.79 1.75
N TYR A 197 6.80 -9.95 2.78
CA TYR A 197 7.09 -8.54 2.72
C TYR A 197 8.39 -8.25 3.47
N ILE A 198 9.39 -7.68 2.78
CA ILE A 198 10.71 -7.41 3.32
C ILE A 198 10.87 -5.91 3.59
N SER A 199 11.12 -5.55 4.85
CA SER A 199 11.33 -4.18 5.33
C SER A 199 12.52 -4.08 6.29
N THR A 200 13.54 -4.88 6.06
CA THR A 200 14.80 -4.88 6.81
C THR A 200 15.72 -3.74 6.37
N SER A 201 16.95 -3.69 6.89
CA SER A 201 17.96 -2.76 6.42
C SER A 201 18.39 -3.09 4.98
N LEU A 202 18.79 -2.07 4.23
CA LEU A 202 19.10 -2.15 2.80
C LEU A 202 20.16 -3.21 2.47
N GLU A 203 21.14 -3.38 3.34
CA GLU A 203 22.23 -4.36 3.18
C GLU A 203 21.74 -5.81 3.17
N LEU A 204 20.60 -6.08 3.82
CA LEU A 204 20.03 -7.42 3.95
C LEU A 204 19.04 -7.74 2.82
N HIS A 205 18.62 -6.75 2.02
CA HIS A 205 17.59 -6.95 0.99
C HIS A 205 17.96 -8.06 0.01
N VAL A 206 19.17 -8.02 -0.55
CA VAL A 206 19.62 -8.99 -1.58
C VAL A 206 19.60 -10.42 -1.02
N GLU A 207 20.11 -10.62 0.21
CA GLU A 207 20.16 -11.93 0.87
C GLU A 207 18.75 -12.43 1.18
N HIS A 208 17.93 -11.58 1.81
CA HIS A 208 16.56 -11.94 2.19
C HIS A 208 15.69 -12.24 0.96
N ILE A 209 15.77 -11.42 -0.10
CA ILE A 209 15.04 -11.68 -1.35
C ILE A 209 15.47 -13.00 -1.98
N ARG A 210 16.77 -13.22 -2.12
CA ARG A 210 17.32 -14.44 -2.72
C ARG A 210 16.86 -15.69 -1.97
N THR A 211 17.02 -15.71 -0.66
CA THR A 211 16.66 -16.84 0.20
C THR A 211 15.14 -17.12 0.15
N ALA A 212 14.32 -16.07 0.15
CA ALA A 212 12.87 -16.22 0.01
C ALA A 212 12.45 -16.79 -1.35
N LEU A 213 13.04 -16.30 -2.46
CA LEU A 213 12.80 -16.84 -3.80
C LEU A 213 13.26 -18.31 -3.91
N GLU A 214 14.39 -18.66 -3.32
CA GLU A 214 14.90 -20.05 -3.26
C GLU A 214 13.96 -20.95 -2.46
N ALA A 215 13.33 -20.43 -1.41
CA ALA A 215 12.27 -21.09 -0.65
C ALA A 215 10.88 -21.07 -1.35
N ASN A 216 10.84 -20.68 -2.62
CA ASN A 216 9.63 -20.59 -3.44
C ASN A 216 8.55 -19.63 -2.88
N LYS A 217 8.94 -18.52 -2.25
CA LYS A 217 8.02 -17.47 -1.81
C LYS A 217 7.97 -16.33 -2.83
N HIS A 218 6.79 -15.73 -3.03
CA HIS A 218 6.68 -14.44 -3.72
C HIS A 218 7.25 -13.34 -2.82
N VAL A 219 7.79 -12.28 -3.40
CA VAL A 219 8.51 -11.24 -2.64
C VAL A 219 7.99 -9.86 -3.00
N LEU A 220 7.57 -9.12 -1.98
CA LEU A 220 7.39 -7.67 -2.00
C LEU A 220 8.47 -7.07 -1.09
N CYS A 221 9.35 -6.24 -1.63
CA CYS A 221 10.47 -5.69 -0.85
C CYS A 221 10.48 -4.16 -0.90
N GLU A 222 10.79 -3.52 0.23
CA GLU A 222 11.03 -2.07 0.27
C GLU A 222 12.15 -1.66 -0.69
N ASN A 223 12.08 -0.43 -1.14
CA ASN A 223 13.01 0.11 -2.13
C ASN A 223 14.22 0.77 -1.45
N PRO A 224 15.40 0.65 -2.11
CA PRO A 224 15.72 -0.09 -3.34
C PRO A 224 15.88 -1.61 -3.08
N LEU A 225 15.66 -2.43 -4.11
CA LEU A 225 15.85 -3.89 -4.01
C LEU A 225 17.33 -4.28 -3.86
N ALA A 226 18.20 -3.56 -4.56
CA ALA A 226 19.65 -3.76 -4.57
C ALA A 226 20.34 -2.46 -5.00
N LEU A 227 21.62 -2.33 -4.64
CA LEU A 227 22.45 -1.19 -5.03
C LEU A 227 23.37 -1.48 -6.22
N GLY A 228 23.44 -2.75 -6.67
CA GLY A 228 24.26 -3.22 -7.78
C GLY A 228 23.41 -3.77 -8.92
N LYS A 229 23.85 -3.54 -10.16
CA LYS A 229 23.14 -3.99 -11.36
C LYS A 229 23.13 -5.52 -11.51
N GLU A 230 24.26 -6.16 -11.24
CA GLU A 230 24.40 -7.63 -11.33
C GLU A 230 23.53 -8.32 -10.29
N GLU A 231 23.49 -7.79 -9.07
CA GLU A 231 22.63 -8.30 -7.99
C GLU A 231 21.17 -8.22 -8.40
N LEU A 232 20.72 -7.05 -8.88
CA LEU A 232 19.34 -6.84 -9.30
C LEU A 232 18.94 -7.78 -10.45
N ASN A 233 19.79 -7.89 -11.49
CA ASN A 233 19.61 -8.83 -12.61
C ASN A 233 19.51 -10.28 -12.11
N GLY A 234 20.37 -10.67 -11.17
CA GLY A 234 20.37 -11.98 -10.55
C GLY A 234 19.07 -12.29 -9.80
N LEU A 235 18.52 -11.32 -9.07
CA LEU A 235 17.28 -11.46 -8.33
C LEU A 235 16.07 -11.65 -9.27
N PHE A 236 15.92 -10.83 -10.32
CA PHE A 236 14.83 -10.99 -11.30
C PHE A 236 14.97 -12.29 -12.12
N SER A 237 16.18 -12.68 -12.48
CA SER A 237 16.43 -13.96 -13.15
C SER A 237 16.03 -15.15 -12.27
N LEU A 238 16.34 -15.08 -10.97
CA LEU A 238 15.95 -16.10 -9.99
C LEU A 238 14.43 -16.15 -9.82
N ALA A 239 13.79 -14.99 -9.67
CA ALA A 239 12.33 -14.87 -9.53
C ALA A 239 11.62 -15.53 -10.74
N LYS A 240 12.05 -15.20 -11.96
CA LYS A 240 11.55 -15.80 -13.20
C LYS A 240 11.76 -17.31 -13.24
N LYS A 241 12.97 -17.78 -12.90
CA LYS A 241 13.30 -19.23 -12.84
C LYS A 241 12.42 -19.98 -11.86
N ARG A 242 12.14 -19.38 -10.70
CA ARG A 242 11.31 -19.95 -9.63
C ARG A 242 9.81 -19.77 -9.88
N LYS A 243 9.41 -19.02 -10.90
CA LYS A 243 8.02 -18.63 -11.16
C LYS A 243 7.42 -17.95 -9.93
N ARG A 244 8.14 -16.98 -9.36
CA ARG A 244 7.69 -16.17 -8.23
C ARG A 244 7.72 -14.70 -8.60
N LEU A 245 6.71 -13.98 -8.12
CA LEU A 245 6.64 -12.53 -8.27
C LEU A 245 7.70 -11.89 -7.36
N LEU A 246 8.51 -10.99 -7.92
CA LEU A 246 9.35 -10.05 -7.18
C LEU A 246 8.89 -8.64 -7.54
N LEU A 247 8.40 -7.90 -6.55
CA LEU A 247 7.88 -6.55 -6.71
C LEU A 247 8.57 -5.60 -5.73
N VAL A 248 8.96 -4.41 -6.21
CA VAL A 248 9.48 -3.35 -5.35
C VAL A 248 8.33 -2.51 -4.77
N ALA A 249 8.46 -2.13 -3.50
CA ALA A 249 7.45 -1.37 -2.78
C ALA A 249 7.46 0.14 -3.13
N LEU A 250 7.33 0.48 -4.41
CA LEU A 250 7.14 1.85 -4.92
C LEU A 250 5.66 2.19 -4.99
N LYS A 251 5.03 2.40 -3.85
CA LYS A 251 3.58 2.56 -3.67
C LYS A 251 2.91 3.59 -4.59
N SER A 252 3.64 4.63 -5.01
CA SER A 252 3.12 5.67 -5.91
C SER A 252 2.66 5.09 -7.25
N ALA A 253 3.32 4.04 -7.76
CA ALA A 253 2.96 3.36 -9.02
C ALA A 253 1.54 2.76 -8.98
N PHE A 254 1.02 2.47 -7.81
CA PHE A 254 -0.26 1.78 -7.61
C PHE A 254 -1.39 2.73 -7.19
N ALA A 255 -1.07 4.00 -6.88
CA ALA A 255 -2.06 4.98 -6.44
C ALA A 255 -3.06 5.33 -7.56
N PRO A 256 -4.38 5.37 -7.28
CA PRO A 256 -5.41 5.61 -8.30
C PRO A 256 -5.19 6.90 -9.09
N ALA A 257 -4.95 8.02 -8.41
CA ALA A 257 -4.73 9.31 -9.06
C ALA A 257 -3.45 9.33 -9.92
N PHE A 258 -2.39 8.66 -9.48
CA PHE A 258 -1.16 8.52 -10.28
C PHE A 258 -1.43 7.74 -11.57
N ASN A 259 -2.15 6.64 -11.50
CA ASN A 259 -2.50 5.86 -12.70
C ASN A 259 -3.42 6.64 -13.64
N GLN A 260 -4.35 7.44 -13.12
CA GLN A 260 -5.17 8.32 -13.96
C GLN A 260 -4.34 9.40 -14.63
N LEU A 261 -3.42 10.02 -13.90
CA LEU A 261 -2.48 11.00 -14.47
C LEU A 261 -1.71 10.42 -15.67
N ILE A 262 -1.17 9.20 -15.53
CA ILE A 262 -0.46 8.54 -16.63
C ILE A 262 -1.38 8.35 -17.85
N LYS A 263 -2.62 7.88 -17.64
CA LYS A 263 -3.62 7.72 -18.72
C LYS A 263 -3.93 9.03 -19.43
N GLU A 264 -4.10 10.14 -18.70
CA GLU A 264 -4.35 11.46 -19.28
C GLU A 264 -3.18 11.96 -20.14
N LEU A 265 -1.95 11.68 -19.70
CA LEU A 265 -0.75 12.02 -20.46
C LEU A 265 -0.61 11.20 -21.74
N GLU A 266 -0.94 9.88 -21.68
CA GLU A 266 -0.94 8.97 -22.84
C GLU A 266 -1.94 9.40 -23.92
N GLN A 267 -3.05 10.05 -23.55
CA GLN A 267 -4.02 10.62 -24.49
C GLN A 267 -3.49 11.86 -25.23
N GLY A 268 -2.30 12.35 -24.89
CA GLY A 268 -1.67 13.50 -25.55
C GLY A 268 -2.24 14.85 -25.14
N THR A 269 -2.87 14.94 -23.97
CA THR A 269 -3.46 16.17 -23.41
C THR A 269 -2.47 17.33 -23.38
N LEU A 270 -1.20 17.08 -23.06
CA LEU A 270 -0.13 18.09 -23.04
C LEU A 270 0.67 18.20 -24.35
N GLY A 271 0.32 17.42 -25.38
CA GLY A 271 1.13 17.29 -26.57
C GLY A 271 2.42 16.51 -26.31
N GLU A 272 3.53 16.90 -26.94
CA GLU A 272 4.83 16.30 -26.71
C GLU A 272 5.41 16.75 -25.37
N ILE A 273 5.75 15.81 -24.48
CA ILE A 273 6.34 16.14 -23.18
C ILE A 273 7.79 16.57 -23.37
N LYS A 274 8.18 17.70 -22.80
CA LYS A 274 9.51 18.30 -22.87
C LYS A 274 10.29 18.20 -21.57
N GLU A 275 9.61 18.26 -20.42
CA GLU A 275 10.26 18.17 -19.11
C GLU A 275 9.38 17.46 -18.10
N VAL A 276 10.00 16.65 -17.25
CA VAL A 276 9.39 16.10 -16.02
C VAL A 276 10.29 16.45 -14.85
N ARG A 277 9.73 17.20 -13.89
CA ARG A 277 10.44 17.64 -12.68
C ARG A 277 9.74 17.11 -11.44
N ALA A 278 10.49 16.49 -10.51
CA ALA A 278 9.96 16.07 -9.23
C ALA A 278 10.98 16.22 -8.11
N SER A 279 10.52 16.57 -6.90
CA SER A 279 11.35 16.66 -5.72
C SER A 279 10.89 15.66 -4.63
N PHE A 280 11.84 15.03 -3.93
CA PHE A 280 11.54 14.16 -2.80
C PHE A 280 12.59 14.36 -1.70
N THR A 281 12.19 15.03 -0.62
CA THR A 281 13.10 15.37 0.46
C THR A 281 12.53 15.00 1.84
N LYS A 282 13.39 14.51 2.73
CA LYS A 282 13.04 14.13 4.11
C LYS A 282 14.19 14.46 5.07
N LEU A 283 13.89 15.15 6.15
CA LEU A 283 14.86 15.45 7.22
C LEU A 283 14.92 14.27 8.20
N TYR A 284 15.67 13.23 7.87
CA TYR A 284 15.73 12.01 8.66
C TYR A 284 16.37 12.22 10.04
N LYS A 285 17.44 12.99 10.10
CA LYS A 285 18.16 13.31 11.36
C LYS A 285 17.22 13.96 12.38
N GLU A 286 16.43 14.94 11.95
CA GLU A 286 15.47 15.64 12.82
C GLU A 286 14.30 14.77 13.25
N LYS A 287 13.98 13.73 12.47
CA LYS A 287 12.93 12.76 12.79
C LYS A 287 13.39 11.59 13.64
N GLY A 288 14.63 11.63 14.15
CA GLY A 288 15.15 10.63 15.07
C GLY A 288 15.53 9.28 14.42
N TYR A 289 15.72 9.24 13.09
CA TYR A 289 16.25 8.04 12.43
C TYR A 289 17.71 7.79 12.85
N LYS A 290 18.09 6.50 12.96
CA LYS A 290 19.48 6.12 13.28
C LYS A 290 20.42 6.58 12.16
N LYS A 291 21.65 6.95 12.51
CA LYS A 291 22.69 7.36 11.56
C LYS A 291 22.93 6.28 10.50
N SER A 292 23.02 5.02 10.89
CA SER A 292 23.17 3.86 9.99
C SER A 292 22.12 3.78 8.87
N PHE A 293 20.94 4.37 9.07
CA PHE A 293 19.92 4.42 8.02
C PHE A 293 20.18 5.56 7.02
N TYR A 294 20.40 6.80 7.49
CA TYR A 294 20.48 7.95 6.58
C TYR A 294 21.87 8.17 5.96
N GLU A 295 22.92 7.52 6.48
CA GLU A 295 24.26 7.54 5.87
C GLU A 295 24.38 6.77 4.55
N HIS A 296 23.33 6.03 4.14
CA HIS A 296 23.21 5.54 2.76
C HIS A 296 23.09 6.65 1.72
N GLY A 297 22.77 7.87 2.16
CA GLY A 297 22.66 9.06 1.33
C GLY A 297 21.28 9.26 0.69
N ALA A 298 21.05 10.50 0.27
CA ALA A 298 19.77 10.93 -0.31
C ALA A 298 19.44 10.16 -1.61
N THR A 299 20.42 9.92 -2.44
CA THR A 299 20.26 9.23 -3.73
C THR A 299 19.77 7.80 -3.54
N ASN A 300 20.45 7.02 -2.71
CA ASN A 300 20.08 5.62 -2.48
C ASN A 300 18.70 5.49 -1.82
N LEU A 301 18.37 6.38 -0.88
CA LEU A 301 17.14 6.30 -0.10
C LEU A 301 15.89 6.85 -0.82
N LEU A 302 16.05 7.86 -1.69
CA LEU A 302 14.91 8.65 -2.15
C LEU A 302 14.74 8.71 -3.67
N LEU A 303 15.80 8.47 -4.46
CA LEU A 303 15.78 8.73 -5.90
C LEU A 303 14.79 7.86 -6.67
N ASN A 304 14.47 6.66 -6.17
CA ASN A 304 13.51 5.76 -6.82
C ASN A 304 12.13 6.40 -7.07
N TYR A 305 11.67 7.28 -6.17
CA TYR A 305 10.37 7.92 -6.32
C TYR A 305 10.32 8.90 -7.49
N PRO A 306 11.18 9.94 -7.57
CA PRO A 306 11.17 10.83 -8.74
C PRO A 306 11.60 10.10 -10.03
N SER A 307 12.49 9.11 -9.96
CA SER A 307 12.84 8.28 -11.12
C SER A 307 11.64 7.49 -11.66
N LEU A 308 10.74 7.00 -10.79
CA LEU A 308 9.50 6.36 -11.20
C LEU A 308 8.64 7.30 -12.07
N LEU A 309 8.41 8.53 -11.63
CA LEU A 309 7.61 9.51 -12.37
C LEU A 309 8.25 9.81 -13.74
N ILE A 310 9.55 10.06 -13.75
CA ILE A 310 10.31 10.36 -14.97
C ILE A 310 10.27 9.16 -15.92
N GLN A 311 10.53 7.95 -15.43
CA GLN A 311 10.53 6.72 -16.23
C GLN A 311 9.16 6.43 -16.84
N LYS A 312 8.08 6.58 -16.07
CA LYS A 312 6.71 6.36 -16.52
C LYS A 312 6.32 7.28 -17.70
N ILE A 313 6.84 8.49 -17.72
CA ILE A 313 6.45 9.52 -18.69
C ILE A 313 7.42 9.59 -19.87
N LEU A 314 8.71 9.53 -19.60
CA LEU A 314 9.76 9.74 -20.60
C LEU A 314 10.44 8.46 -21.08
N GLY A 315 10.19 7.33 -20.39
CA GLY A 315 10.86 6.07 -20.65
C GLY A 315 12.34 6.07 -20.24
N LYS A 316 13.10 5.12 -20.73
CA LYS A 316 14.52 4.93 -20.39
C LYS A 316 15.40 6.13 -20.71
N SER A 317 16.26 6.52 -19.77
CA SER A 317 17.22 7.61 -19.95
C SER A 317 18.36 7.23 -20.92
N LYS A 318 18.79 8.19 -21.73
CA LYS A 318 19.99 8.09 -22.59
C LYS A 318 21.26 8.46 -21.86
N SER A 319 21.20 9.53 -21.06
CA SER A 319 22.31 10.00 -20.25
C SER A 319 21.82 10.47 -18.89
N THR A 320 22.69 10.47 -17.91
CA THR A 320 22.43 10.92 -16.55
C THR A 320 23.59 11.74 -16.05
N ALA A 321 23.30 12.89 -15.42
CA ALA A 321 24.26 13.74 -14.73
C ALA A 321 23.82 13.93 -13.27
N PHE A 322 24.78 13.96 -12.36
CA PHE A 322 24.57 14.08 -10.93
C PHE A 322 25.25 15.33 -10.39
N PHE A 323 24.56 16.07 -9.52
CA PHE A 323 25.03 17.27 -8.85
C PHE A 323 24.74 17.17 -7.36
N ASP A 324 25.59 16.47 -6.65
CA ASP A 324 25.42 16.13 -5.24
C ASP A 324 26.15 17.07 -4.29
N GLN A 325 25.63 17.16 -3.08
CA GLN A 325 26.29 17.75 -1.92
C GLN A 325 26.51 16.65 -0.88
N CYS A 326 27.76 16.49 -0.45
CA CYS A 326 28.13 15.46 0.50
C CYS A 326 28.54 16.07 1.85
N GLU A 327 28.15 15.37 2.92
CA GLU A 327 28.64 15.60 4.29
C GLU A 327 28.94 14.23 4.92
N ASP A 328 29.98 14.14 5.73
CA ASP A 328 30.36 12.90 6.44
C ASP A 328 30.50 11.64 5.54
N GLY A 329 30.83 11.83 4.24
CA GLY A 329 31.05 10.72 3.31
C GLY A 329 29.81 10.23 2.55
N TYR A 330 28.63 10.78 2.80
CA TYR A 330 27.39 10.48 2.06
C TYR A 330 26.72 11.73 1.48
N ASP A 331 25.89 11.57 0.46
CA ASP A 331 25.18 12.69 -0.15
C ASP A 331 23.97 13.08 0.70
N ILE A 332 23.96 14.35 1.10
CA ILE A 332 22.83 14.97 1.81
C ILE A 332 21.76 15.52 0.85
N SER A 333 22.15 15.81 -0.39
CA SER A 333 21.25 16.17 -1.48
C SER A 333 21.86 15.85 -2.84
N ASN A 334 21.00 15.59 -3.83
CA ASN A 334 21.42 15.40 -5.21
C ASN A 334 20.36 15.97 -6.17
N ARG A 335 20.84 16.57 -7.26
CA ARG A 335 20.03 16.94 -8.42
C ARG A 335 20.48 16.04 -9.57
N VAL A 336 19.55 15.23 -10.06
CA VAL A 336 19.81 14.25 -11.11
C VAL A 336 19.10 14.70 -12.37
N ILE A 337 19.86 14.94 -13.42
CA ILE A 337 19.34 15.33 -14.74
C ILE A 337 19.48 14.16 -15.69
N THR A 338 18.38 13.77 -16.30
CA THR A 338 18.33 12.70 -17.30
C THR A 338 17.89 13.27 -18.66
N THR A 339 18.50 12.77 -19.75
CA THR A 339 18.03 13.05 -21.10
C THR A 339 17.37 11.81 -21.70
N HIS A 340 16.37 12.01 -22.54
CA HIS A 340 15.54 10.95 -23.09
C HIS A 340 15.52 10.93 -24.63
N LYS A 341 14.85 9.94 -25.23
CA LYS A 341 14.93 9.67 -26.68
C LYS A 341 14.47 10.85 -27.56
N ASN A 342 13.47 11.59 -27.12
CA ASN A 342 12.90 12.73 -27.83
C ASN A 342 13.54 14.08 -27.44
N GLY A 343 14.66 14.07 -26.72
CA GLY A 343 15.32 15.28 -26.20
C GLY A 343 14.66 15.85 -24.95
N ALA A 344 13.64 15.20 -24.42
CA ALA A 344 13.01 15.60 -23.14
C ALA A 344 13.98 15.43 -21.96
N ILE A 345 13.77 16.24 -20.93
CA ILE A 345 14.61 16.27 -19.73
C ILE A 345 13.82 15.81 -18.51
N GLY A 346 14.40 14.87 -17.77
CA GLY A 346 13.96 14.52 -16.42
C GLY A 346 14.83 15.23 -15.38
N LEU A 347 14.22 15.88 -14.40
CA LEU A 347 14.91 16.54 -13.29
C LEU A 347 14.39 15.99 -11.96
N ALA A 348 15.19 15.17 -11.31
CA ALA A 348 14.93 14.68 -9.95
C ALA A 348 15.75 15.46 -8.93
N THR A 349 15.12 15.93 -7.86
CA THR A 349 15.82 16.52 -6.72
C THR A 349 15.51 15.71 -5.46
N VAL A 350 16.54 15.14 -4.84
CA VAL A 350 16.44 14.40 -3.59
C VAL A 350 17.27 15.04 -2.49
N GLY A 351 16.86 14.89 -1.23
CA GLY A 351 17.62 15.46 -0.11
C GLY A 351 17.18 14.92 1.25
N ILE A 352 18.18 14.70 2.11
CA ILE A 352 18.01 14.33 3.52
C ILE A 352 18.53 15.42 4.46
N GLY A 353 19.32 16.39 3.92
CA GLY A 353 19.85 17.56 4.63
C GLY A 353 19.13 18.87 4.27
N MET A 354 18.15 18.84 3.39
CA MET A 354 17.33 19.99 3.01
C MET A 354 15.86 19.62 2.88
N LYS A 355 14.98 20.62 2.95
CA LYS A 355 13.54 20.44 2.74
C LYS A 355 13.08 21.28 1.55
N LEU A 356 12.49 20.64 0.55
CA LEU A 356 11.74 21.23 -0.57
C LEU A 356 10.26 20.97 -0.39
N GLU A 357 9.44 21.63 -1.21
CA GLU A 357 7.98 21.49 -1.16
C GLU A 357 7.53 20.05 -1.35
N GLY A 358 8.11 19.31 -2.29
CA GLY A 358 7.71 17.94 -2.61
C GLY A 358 6.58 17.89 -3.64
N ASP A 359 6.62 18.84 -4.59
CA ASP A 359 5.77 18.93 -5.75
C ASP A 359 6.38 18.21 -6.97
N ALA A 360 5.57 18.06 -8.03
CA ALA A 360 6.04 17.67 -9.34
C ALA A 360 5.36 18.47 -10.46
N VAL A 361 6.09 18.68 -11.57
CA VAL A 361 5.60 19.37 -12.77
C VAL A 361 5.97 18.55 -14.00
N ILE A 362 5.02 18.43 -14.92
CA ILE A 362 5.20 17.76 -16.22
C ILE A 362 4.84 18.82 -17.28
N ALA A 363 5.82 19.25 -18.06
CA ALA A 363 5.66 20.29 -19.08
C ALA A 363 5.66 19.68 -20.48
N GLY A 364 4.66 20.06 -21.28
CA GLY A 364 4.52 19.66 -22.68
C GLY A 364 4.34 20.86 -23.61
N THR A 365 4.18 20.60 -24.90
CA THR A 365 4.05 21.65 -25.94
C THR A 365 2.71 22.39 -25.93
N LYS A 366 1.69 21.85 -25.20
CA LYS A 366 0.37 22.46 -25.11
C LYS A 366 0.05 23.04 -23.73
N GLY A 367 0.84 22.71 -22.72
CA GLY A 367 0.59 23.13 -21.35
C GLY A 367 1.43 22.31 -20.35
N TYR A 368 1.05 22.33 -19.08
CA TYR A 368 1.71 21.57 -18.04
C TYR A 368 0.73 21.00 -17.04
N VAL A 369 1.18 19.97 -16.32
CA VAL A 369 0.50 19.47 -15.10
C VAL A 369 1.32 19.86 -13.88
N TYR A 370 0.63 20.39 -12.88
CA TYR A 370 1.15 20.59 -11.54
C TYR A 370 0.55 19.59 -10.58
N ILE A 371 1.40 18.87 -9.84
CA ILE A 371 1.02 17.91 -8.81
C ILE A 371 1.48 18.48 -7.47
N PRO A 372 0.55 18.93 -6.60
CA PRO A 372 0.90 19.49 -5.29
C PRO A 372 1.59 18.47 -4.37
N ALA A 373 2.29 19.01 -3.36
CA ALA A 373 2.90 18.22 -2.30
C ALA A 373 1.84 17.50 -1.45
N PRO A 374 2.12 16.24 -1.05
CA PRO A 374 3.23 15.40 -1.45
C PRO A 374 2.91 14.63 -2.74
N TRP A 375 3.56 14.96 -3.85
CA TRP A 375 3.26 14.38 -5.16
C TRP A 375 3.31 12.84 -5.18
N TRP A 376 4.16 12.21 -4.38
CA TRP A 376 4.27 10.73 -4.28
C TRP A 376 3.08 10.06 -3.58
N LEU A 377 2.17 10.85 -3.02
CA LEU A 377 0.84 10.45 -2.55
C LEU A 377 -0.22 11.20 -3.37
N THR A 378 -0.11 11.18 -4.69
CA THR A 378 -0.96 11.93 -5.60
C THR A 378 -2.43 11.80 -5.23
N LYS A 379 -3.06 12.93 -4.90
CA LYS A 379 -4.51 13.05 -4.64
C LYS A 379 -5.17 13.97 -5.64
N THR A 380 -4.44 15.02 -6.01
CA THR A 380 -4.92 16.07 -6.90
C THR A 380 -3.84 16.38 -7.90
N PHE A 381 -4.23 16.69 -9.13
CA PHE A 381 -3.34 17.26 -10.13
C PHE A 381 -4.11 18.25 -11.03
N HIS A 382 -3.39 19.26 -11.53
CA HIS A 382 -3.95 20.39 -12.25
C HIS A 382 -3.32 20.51 -13.63
N PHE A 383 -4.11 20.33 -14.68
CA PHE A 383 -3.72 20.69 -16.04
C PHE A 383 -3.89 22.20 -16.23
N ARG A 384 -2.88 22.84 -16.77
CA ARG A 384 -2.82 24.27 -17.09
C ARG A 384 -2.32 24.44 -18.52
N PHE A 385 -2.94 25.34 -19.24
CA PHE A 385 -2.62 25.63 -20.64
C PHE A 385 -2.26 27.11 -20.78
N GLU A 386 -1.74 27.50 -21.96
CA GLU A 386 -1.46 28.93 -22.27
C GLU A 386 -2.74 29.75 -22.18
N ASP A 387 -3.85 29.24 -22.68
CA ASP A 387 -5.18 29.78 -22.44
C ASP A 387 -5.59 29.49 -20.99
N THR A 388 -5.56 30.52 -20.15
CA THR A 388 -5.81 30.41 -18.70
C THR A 388 -7.26 30.02 -18.34
N GLU A 389 -8.20 30.17 -19.27
CA GLU A 389 -9.59 29.71 -19.11
C GLU A 389 -9.69 28.18 -19.24
N LYS A 390 -8.72 27.56 -19.91
CA LYS A 390 -8.62 26.11 -20.02
C LYS A 390 -7.79 25.56 -18.86
N ALA A 391 -8.48 25.08 -17.83
CA ALA A 391 -7.85 24.42 -16.71
C ALA A 391 -8.70 23.24 -16.24
N TYR A 392 -8.06 22.11 -15.96
CA TYR A 392 -8.73 20.92 -15.43
C TYR A 392 -8.10 20.52 -14.10
N THR A 393 -8.93 20.16 -13.14
CA THR A 393 -8.48 19.66 -11.86
C THR A 393 -9.08 18.30 -11.63
N PHE A 394 -8.22 17.33 -11.36
CA PHE A 394 -8.62 15.98 -10.96
C PHE A 394 -8.39 15.83 -9.46
N ASN A 395 -9.41 15.37 -8.75
CA ASN A 395 -9.35 15.07 -7.33
C ASN A 395 -9.73 13.62 -7.11
N TYR A 396 -8.91 12.91 -6.35
CA TYR A 396 -9.12 11.52 -5.99
C TYR A 396 -9.08 11.35 -4.47
N GLU A 397 -9.94 10.54 -3.94
CA GLU A 397 -9.79 10.07 -2.58
C GLU A 397 -8.55 9.16 -2.48
N PHE A 398 -7.69 9.47 -1.53
CA PHE A 398 -6.51 8.69 -1.23
C PHE A 398 -6.59 8.20 0.20
N GLN A 399 -6.69 6.90 0.37
CA GLN A 399 -6.89 6.28 1.66
C GLN A 399 -5.58 5.81 2.29
N GLY A 400 -5.46 6.04 3.60
CA GLY A 400 -4.32 5.59 4.39
C GLY A 400 -2.97 6.15 3.90
N ASP A 401 -1.96 5.32 4.00
CA ASP A 401 -0.58 5.60 3.57
C ASP A 401 -0.30 5.27 2.11
N GLY A 402 -1.31 4.75 1.38
CA GLY A 402 -1.20 4.29 -0.01
C GLY A 402 -0.56 2.91 -0.17
N LEU A 403 -0.14 2.25 0.90
CA LEU A 403 0.41 0.90 0.85
C LEU A 403 -0.67 -0.11 0.43
N ARG A 404 -1.92 0.08 0.84
CA ARG A 404 -3.04 -0.82 0.51
C ARG A 404 -3.23 -1.04 -0.99
N TYR A 405 -3.01 -0.02 -1.83
CA TYR A 405 -3.12 -0.15 -3.29
C TYR A 405 -2.05 -1.07 -3.86
N MET A 406 -0.83 -0.98 -3.34
CA MET A 406 0.28 -1.86 -3.70
C MET A 406 0.05 -3.29 -3.18
N ILE A 407 -0.41 -3.43 -1.94
CA ILE A 407 -0.72 -4.73 -1.33
C ILE A 407 -1.82 -5.44 -2.13
N ALA A 408 -2.86 -4.71 -2.54
CA ALA A 408 -3.95 -5.22 -3.35
C ALA A 408 -3.48 -5.68 -4.74
N GLU A 409 -2.61 -4.92 -5.39
CA GLU A 409 -2.00 -5.33 -6.66
C GLU A 409 -1.16 -6.60 -6.47
N PHE A 410 -0.27 -6.61 -5.48
CA PHE A 410 0.62 -7.75 -5.19
C PHE A 410 -0.16 -9.04 -4.94
N SER A 411 -1.16 -9.01 -4.06
CA SER A 411 -1.99 -10.18 -3.76
C SER A 411 -2.82 -10.63 -4.97
N SER A 412 -3.36 -9.70 -5.76
CA SER A 412 -4.13 -10.02 -6.96
C SER A 412 -3.27 -10.65 -8.05
N LEU A 413 -2.03 -10.18 -8.25
CA LEU A 413 -1.08 -10.79 -9.19
C LEU A 413 -0.77 -12.24 -8.82
N ILE A 414 -0.52 -12.50 -7.53
CA ILE A 414 -0.28 -13.87 -7.04
C ILE A 414 -1.48 -14.78 -7.32
N GLN A 415 -2.69 -14.33 -7.02
CA GLN A 415 -3.92 -15.10 -7.26
C GLN A 415 -4.15 -15.41 -8.75
N ARG A 416 -3.80 -14.48 -9.65
CA ARG A 416 -3.89 -14.68 -11.10
C ARG A 416 -2.72 -15.46 -11.68
N GLY A 417 -1.69 -15.77 -10.88
CA GLY A 417 -0.47 -16.42 -11.35
C GLY A 417 0.41 -15.52 -12.23
N GLU A 418 0.24 -14.20 -12.15
CA GLU A 418 1.01 -13.23 -12.90
C GLU A 418 2.32 -12.91 -12.16
N LEU A 419 3.40 -12.79 -12.91
CA LEU A 419 4.75 -12.59 -12.36
C LEU A 419 5.25 -11.16 -12.54
N GLU A 420 4.43 -10.28 -13.07
CA GLU A 420 4.75 -8.88 -13.36
C GLU A 420 3.50 -8.01 -13.29
N SER A 421 3.64 -6.78 -12.81
CA SER A 421 2.58 -5.79 -12.83
C SER A 421 2.70 -4.88 -14.06
N GLN A 422 1.56 -4.60 -14.72
CA GLN A 422 1.50 -3.59 -15.78
C GLN A 422 1.65 -2.16 -15.23
N ARG A 423 1.45 -1.97 -13.93
CA ARG A 423 1.62 -0.67 -13.25
C ARG A 423 3.07 -0.37 -12.88
N LEU A 424 3.89 -1.39 -12.78
CA LEU A 424 5.33 -1.27 -12.51
C LEU A 424 6.02 -2.52 -13.05
N THR A 425 6.50 -2.46 -14.29
CA THR A 425 7.11 -3.59 -14.99
C THR A 425 8.54 -3.87 -14.49
N VAL A 426 9.03 -5.07 -14.78
CA VAL A 426 10.42 -5.45 -14.46
C VAL A 426 11.41 -4.51 -15.16
N ASP A 427 11.18 -4.19 -16.44
CA ASP A 427 12.03 -3.27 -17.19
C ASP A 427 12.06 -1.87 -16.55
N GLU A 428 10.92 -1.35 -16.10
CA GLU A 428 10.85 -0.07 -15.39
C GLU A 428 11.59 -0.13 -14.05
N MET A 429 11.41 -1.19 -13.26
CA MET A 429 12.16 -1.37 -12.01
C MET A 429 13.67 -1.41 -12.25
N MET A 430 14.10 -2.10 -13.32
CA MET A 430 15.50 -2.15 -13.73
C MET A 430 16.03 -0.78 -14.13
N ASP A 431 15.30 -0.04 -14.97
CA ASP A 431 15.72 1.28 -15.45
C ASP A 431 15.74 2.34 -14.34
N ILE A 432 14.78 2.30 -13.41
CA ILE A 432 14.75 3.16 -12.21
C ILE A 432 16.00 2.90 -11.35
N ASN A 433 16.32 1.63 -11.12
CA ASN A 433 17.48 1.26 -10.30
C ASN A 433 18.82 1.56 -11.01
N ASP A 434 18.88 1.47 -12.35
CA ASP A 434 20.11 1.76 -13.15
C ASP A 434 20.62 3.19 -12.89
N VAL A 435 19.74 4.14 -12.62
CA VAL A 435 20.13 5.52 -12.27
C VAL A 435 20.90 5.56 -10.94
N ILE A 436 20.44 4.79 -9.94
CA ILE A 436 21.14 4.67 -8.64
C ILE A 436 22.47 3.95 -8.80
N VAL A 437 22.51 2.88 -9.58
CA VAL A 437 23.75 2.12 -9.86
C VAL A 437 24.79 3.04 -10.49
N LYS A 438 24.44 3.83 -11.52
CA LYS A 438 25.34 4.79 -12.17
C LYS A 438 25.90 5.81 -11.18
N TYR A 439 25.10 6.31 -10.25
CA TYR A 439 25.58 7.19 -9.21
C TYR A 439 26.62 6.51 -8.33
N ASN A 440 26.33 5.30 -7.85
CA ASN A 440 27.24 4.55 -6.99
C ASN A 440 28.55 4.17 -7.70
N GLU A 441 28.50 3.86 -8.99
CA GLU A 441 29.69 3.60 -9.82
C GLU A 441 30.55 4.86 -9.96
N GLN A 442 29.92 6.01 -10.24
CA GLN A 442 30.63 7.30 -10.32
C GLN A 442 31.32 7.69 -9.01
N LYS A 443 30.71 7.35 -7.86
CA LYS A 443 31.29 7.63 -6.53
C LYS A 443 32.51 6.76 -6.20
N ARG A 444 32.61 5.58 -6.81
CA ARG A 444 33.72 4.64 -6.60
C ARG A 444 34.91 4.91 -7.52
N SER A 445 34.69 5.64 -8.64
CA SER A 445 35.71 6.07 -9.60
C SER A 445 36.40 7.37 -9.16
#